data_7592fa0ed1b4e5fcd33866a72e424f16
#
_entry.id   7592fa0ed1b4e5fcd33866a72e424f16
#
_cell.length_a   1.000
_cell.length_b   1.000
_cell.length_c   1.000
_cell.angle_alpha   90.00
_cell.angle_beta   90.00
_cell.angle_gamma   90.00
#
_symmetry.space_group_name_H-M   'P 1'
#
loop_
_entity.id
_entity.type
_entity.pdbx_description
1 polymer ?
#
loop_
_entity_poly.entity_id
_entity_poly.type
_entity_poly.pdbx_seq_one_letter_code
_entity_poly.pdbx_strand_id
1 'polypeptide(L)'
;MTSSDRKRKAQETRRAYSKKLAQRKANKESLPLIIKGLIDDELLPKSDQDKSLTVKIPAWGNLPPPGQTDRVILEWARDDAGFVTLLSQAFTGPLSPDDFPVPVPISPDLLREGEYELRYRVLLWTGAAEEASSPRKLTIDKTPPYGTDYPTELITPVGPITDDFLSQNPTGMVCEIPDYPDKQDPGDVVAVFWVKNEIPEDFADLKPIDGVKPIPSDRKVTIPENVIQQAGDGDFLAVYVLFDRTGNPSRISGIQTPPIQVALGPLPIVPLAGPTVPLATPDGLIDRRDASAGVRVHVENY
;
A
#
# COMPACT_ATOMS: atom_id res chain seq x y z
N MET A 1 -14.81 34.62 -4.86
CA MET A 1 -14.66 34.95 -3.44
C MET A 1 -13.84 36.22 -3.36
N THR A 2 -14.46 37.30 -2.93
CA THR A 2 -13.83 38.64 -2.91
C THR A 2 -12.79 38.73 -1.78
N SER A 3 -11.86 39.72 -1.88
CA SER A 3 -10.88 40.02 -0.81
C SER A 3 -11.57 40.30 0.54
N SER A 4 -12.76 40.92 0.48
CA SER A 4 -13.61 41.22 1.64
C SER A 4 -14.15 39.93 2.29
N ASP A 5 -14.55 38.92 1.50
CA ASP A 5 -15.07 37.66 2.02
C ASP A 5 -13.98 36.85 2.74
N ARG A 6 -12.75 36.87 2.21
CA ARG A 6 -11.58 36.22 2.84
C ARG A 6 -11.24 36.87 4.18
N LYS A 7 -11.26 38.20 4.27
CA LYS A 7 -11.00 38.94 5.52
C LYS A 7 -12.09 38.64 6.57
N ARG A 8 -13.37 38.63 6.17
CA ARG A 8 -14.49 38.30 7.05
C ARG A 8 -14.37 36.84 7.59
N LYS A 9 -14.12 35.88 6.72
CA LYS A 9 -13.96 34.46 7.12
C LYS A 9 -12.75 34.24 8.05
N ALA A 10 -11.64 34.92 7.80
CA ALA A 10 -10.47 34.91 8.69
C ALA A 10 -10.80 35.50 10.08
N GLN A 11 -11.57 36.57 10.13
CA GLN A 11 -11.97 37.24 11.37
C GLN A 11 -12.98 36.40 12.17
N GLU A 12 -13.92 35.73 11.48
CA GLU A 12 -14.85 34.76 12.10
C GLU A 12 -14.12 33.56 12.69
N THR A 13 -13.14 33.01 11.97
CA THR A 13 -12.31 31.91 12.45
C THR A 13 -11.49 32.32 13.68
N ARG A 14 -10.90 33.51 13.68
CA ARG A 14 -10.17 34.08 14.84
C ARG A 14 -11.08 34.25 16.06
N ARG A 15 -12.29 34.76 15.87
CA ARG A 15 -13.28 34.93 16.96
C ARG A 15 -13.73 33.58 17.53
N ALA A 16 -14.02 32.59 16.67
CA ALA A 16 -14.39 31.25 17.10
C ALA A 16 -13.26 30.58 17.91
N TYR A 17 -12.01 30.74 17.45
CA TYR A 17 -10.83 30.23 18.13
C TYR A 17 -10.60 30.91 19.50
N SER A 18 -10.70 32.24 19.56
CA SER A 18 -10.60 33.01 20.81
C SER A 18 -11.68 32.65 21.81
N LYS A 19 -12.92 32.41 21.35
CA LYS A 19 -14.01 31.94 22.20
C LYS A 19 -13.75 30.55 22.75
N LYS A 20 -13.21 29.65 21.94
CA LYS A 20 -12.83 28.28 22.33
C LYS A 20 -11.68 28.27 23.34
N LEU A 21 -10.69 29.14 23.17
CA LEU A 21 -9.60 29.38 24.13
C LEU A 21 -10.13 29.93 25.45
N ALA A 22 -11.07 30.90 25.44
CA ALA A 22 -11.66 31.46 26.64
C ALA A 22 -12.48 30.42 27.42
N GLN A 23 -13.24 29.57 26.74
CA GLN A 23 -13.98 28.48 27.37
C GLN A 23 -13.04 27.45 28.00
N ARG A 24 -11.87 27.19 27.41
CA ARG A 24 -10.85 26.25 27.96
C ARG A 24 -10.08 26.82 29.12
N LYS A 25 -9.80 28.12 29.14
CA LYS A 25 -9.29 28.80 30.33
C LYS A 25 -10.19 28.58 31.56
N ALA A 26 -11.52 28.47 31.33
CA ALA A 26 -12.48 28.15 32.39
C ALA A 26 -12.38 26.67 32.84
N ASN A 27 -11.97 25.77 31.95
CA ASN A 27 -11.90 24.31 32.24
C ASN A 27 -10.48 23.80 32.54
N LYS A 28 -9.44 24.65 32.54
CA LYS A 28 -8.00 24.30 32.76
C LYS A 28 -7.41 23.23 31.83
N GLU A 29 -8.02 22.96 30.68
CA GLU A 29 -7.51 22.00 29.71
C GLU A 29 -6.95 22.69 28.49
N SER A 30 -5.72 22.34 28.11
CA SER A 30 -5.10 22.75 26.84
C SER A 30 -5.66 21.95 25.65
N LEU A 31 -5.65 22.53 24.45
CA LEU A 31 -6.05 21.85 23.20
C LEU A 31 -5.20 20.59 22.98
N PRO A 32 -5.76 19.48 22.50
CA PRO A 32 -4.96 18.31 22.15
C PRO A 32 -3.95 18.68 21.05
N LEU A 33 -2.82 17.99 21.03
CA LEU A 33 -1.85 18.10 19.96
C LEU A 33 -2.47 17.61 18.63
N ILE A 34 -1.89 18.05 17.51
CA ILE A 34 -2.37 17.75 16.17
C ILE A 34 -1.34 16.87 15.48
N ILE A 35 -1.75 15.68 15.05
CA ILE A 35 -0.99 14.80 14.16
C ILE A 35 -1.75 14.73 12.84
N LYS A 36 -1.05 14.94 11.72
CA LYS A 36 -1.66 14.86 10.40
C LYS A 36 -1.25 13.57 9.71
N GLY A 37 -2.10 13.11 8.78
CA GLY A 37 -1.79 11.95 7.94
C GLY A 37 -2.01 10.59 8.59
N LEU A 38 -2.61 10.54 9.78
CA LEU A 38 -3.01 9.28 10.39
C LEU A 38 -4.20 8.67 9.66
N ILE A 39 -4.21 7.35 9.55
CA ILE A 39 -5.36 6.57 9.10
C ILE A 39 -6.34 6.48 10.28
N ASP A 40 -7.63 6.74 10.02
CA ASP A 40 -8.70 6.76 11.03
C ASP A 40 -8.36 7.59 12.28
N ASP A 41 -7.53 8.63 12.10
CA ASP A 41 -7.17 9.61 13.11
C ASP A 41 -6.25 9.09 14.23
N GLU A 42 -5.77 7.85 14.16
CA GLU A 42 -4.89 7.24 15.18
C GLU A 42 -3.78 6.34 14.64
N LEU A 43 -3.88 5.75 13.44
CA LEU A 43 -2.94 4.76 12.93
C LEU A 43 -1.89 5.40 12.01
N LEU A 44 -0.59 5.20 12.30
CA LEU A 44 0.51 5.76 11.51
C LEU A 44 0.75 4.92 10.24
N PRO A 45 0.61 5.50 9.03
CA PRO A 45 0.84 4.75 7.79
C PRO A 45 2.31 4.32 7.65
N LYS A 46 2.54 3.17 7.01
CA LYS A 46 3.88 2.59 6.77
C LYS A 46 4.84 3.59 6.14
N SER A 47 4.36 4.38 5.20
CA SER A 47 5.14 5.40 4.50
C SER A 47 5.79 6.43 5.43
N ASP A 48 5.29 6.60 6.65
CA ASP A 48 5.73 7.61 7.61
C ASP A 48 6.40 7.01 8.85
N GLN A 49 6.37 5.69 9.04
CA GLN A 49 6.93 5.01 10.22
C GLN A 49 8.46 5.12 10.35
N ASP A 50 9.16 5.30 9.23
CA ASP A 50 10.62 5.43 9.17
C ASP A 50 11.07 6.89 8.97
N LYS A 51 10.12 7.83 9.08
CA LYS A 51 10.37 9.27 8.97
C LYS A 51 10.14 9.97 10.32
N SER A 52 10.67 11.16 10.45
CA SER A 52 10.37 12.03 11.60
C SER A 52 8.87 12.37 11.60
N LEU A 53 8.16 12.00 12.68
CA LEU A 53 6.76 12.37 12.88
C LEU A 53 6.68 13.79 13.44
N THR A 54 6.02 14.69 12.71
CA THR A 54 5.80 16.04 13.19
C THR A 54 4.47 16.16 13.90
N VAL A 55 4.50 16.34 15.21
CA VAL A 55 3.32 16.76 15.98
C VAL A 55 3.24 18.27 16.01
N LYS A 56 2.04 18.82 16.04
CA LYS A 56 1.82 20.27 16.10
C LYS A 56 1.11 20.63 17.40
N ILE A 57 1.69 21.58 18.14
CA ILE A 57 1.18 22.02 19.41
C ILE A 57 0.41 23.33 19.20
N PRO A 58 -0.89 23.36 19.54
CA PRO A 58 -1.71 24.56 19.47
C PRO A 58 -1.24 25.62 20.47
N ALA A 59 -1.66 26.87 20.27
CA ALA A 59 -1.41 27.91 21.23
C ALA A 59 -1.99 27.57 22.60
N TRP A 60 -1.15 27.75 23.62
CA TRP A 60 -1.57 27.62 25.03
C TRP A 60 -1.96 28.96 25.64
N GLY A 61 -2.44 28.93 26.87
CA GLY A 61 -2.75 30.16 27.61
C GLY A 61 -1.48 30.88 28.08
N ASN A 62 -1.54 32.22 28.28
CA ASN A 62 -0.47 33.03 28.84
C ASN A 62 0.87 32.88 28.10
N LEU A 63 0.85 33.15 26.79
CA LEU A 63 2.06 33.11 25.95
C LEU A 63 3.17 33.99 26.50
N PRO A 64 4.46 33.60 26.40
CA PRO A 64 5.57 34.31 26.99
C PRO A 64 5.77 35.67 26.32
N PRO A 65 5.87 36.75 27.14
CA PRO A 65 6.20 38.08 26.66
C PRO A 65 7.69 38.16 26.28
N PRO A 66 8.15 39.30 25.69
CA PRO A 66 9.54 39.48 25.30
C PRO A 66 10.56 39.09 26.40
N GLY A 67 11.51 38.22 26.04
CA GLY A 67 12.58 37.75 26.92
C GLY A 67 12.18 36.72 27.98
N GLN A 68 10.90 36.32 28.04
CA GLN A 68 10.44 35.23 28.89
C GLN A 68 10.36 33.92 28.09
N THR A 69 10.45 32.79 28.79
CA THR A 69 10.51 31.47 28.14
C THR A 69 9.54 30.49 28.79
N ASP A 70 8.63 29.93 27.98
CA ASP A 70 7.86 28.79 28.35
C ASP A 70 8.56 27.51 27.91
N ARG A 71 8.29 26.41 28.60
CA ARG A 71 8.82 25.11 28.27
C ARG A 71 7.70 24.15 27.98
N VAL A 72 7.63 23.65 26.74
CA VAL A 72 6.74 22.58 26.34
C VAL A 72 7.41 21.25 26.60
N ILE A 73 6.72 20.38 27.33
CA ILE A 73 7.11 19.01 27.61
C ILE A 73 6.14 18.11 26.85
N LEU A 74 6.62 17.41 25.83
CA LEU A 74 5.89 16.36 25.14
C LEU A 74 6.07 15.06 25.92
N GLU A 75 4.96 14.42 26.22
CA GLU A 75 4.90 13.18 26.97
C GLU A 75 4.14 12.14 26.17
N TRP A 76 4.52 10.89 26.36
CA TRP A 76 3.75 9.76 25.91
C TRP A 76 3.60 8.70 27.01
N ALA A 77 2.53 7.91 26.88
CA ALA A 77 2.34 6.67 27.60
C ALA A 77 2.21 5.55 26.57
N ARG A 78 2.67 4.37 26.90
CA ARG A 78 2.54 3.17 26.07
C ARG A 78 1.81 2.10 26.89
N ASP A 79 0.86 1.42 26.25
CA ASP A 79 0.20 0.23 26.79
C ASP A 79 -0.27 0.41 28.26
N ASP A 80 -1.03 1.46 28.54
CA ASP A 80 -1.54 1.83 29.88
C ASP A 80 -0.44 2.16 30.93
N ALA A 81 0.82 2.29 30.51
CA ALA A 81 1.88 2.78 31.38
C ALA A 81 1.69 4.27 31.74
N GLY A 82 2.37 4.74 32.77
CA GLY A 82 2.38 6.15 33.10
C GLY A 82 3.06 7.00 32.04
N PHE A 83 2.66 8.28 31.91
CA PHE A 83 3.29 9.22 30.99
C PHE A 83 4.76 9.45 31.34
N VAL A 84 5.62 9.34 30.34
CA VAL A 84 7.04 9.67 30.41
C VAL A 84 7.36 10.79 29.46
N THR A 85 8.36 11.62 29.83
CA THR A 85 8.82 12.72 28.96
C THR A 85 9.50 12.16 27.72
N LEU A 86 8.97 12.52 26.56
CA LEU A 86 9.54 12.19 25.26
C LEU A 86 10.58 13.24 24.84
N LEU A 87 10.21 14.51 24.96
CA LEU A 87 11.11 15.64 24.70
C LEU A 87 10.67 16.90 25.48
N SER A 88 11.57 17.86 25.58
CA SER A 88 11.30 19.15 26.20
C SER A 88 11.91 20.26 25.34
N GLN A 89 11.09 21.24 24.96
CA GLN A 89 11.49 22.36 24.11
C GLN A 89 11.14 23.69 24.73
N ALA A 90 12.08 24.65 24.66
CA ALA A 90 11.91 26.01 25.16
C ALA A 90 11.35 26.89 24.03
N PHE A 91 10.42 27.78 24.39
CA PHE A 91 9.83 28.76 23.49
C PHE A 91 9.96 30.14 24.12
N THR A 92 10.83 30.98 23.56
CA THR A 92 11.09 32.32 24.04
C THR A 92 10.25 33.33 23.34
N GLY A 93 9.59 34.22 24.12
CA GLY A 93 8.74 35.28 23.60
C GLY A 93 9.50 36.45 22.96
N PRO A 94 8.78 37.32 22.26
CA PRO A 94 7.31 37.37 22.24
C PRO A 94 6.70 36.32 21.32
N LEU A 95 5.71 35.58 21.79
CA LEU A 95 4.89 34.70 20.96
C LEU A 95 3.48 35.25 20.82
N SER A 96 2.90 35.11 19.65
CA SER A 96 1.53 35.48 19.34
C SER A 96 0.70 34.26 18.89
N PRO A 97 -0.63 34.31 18.96
CA PRO A 97 -1.46 33.22 18.44
C PRO A 97 -1.24 32.90 16.95
N ASP A 98 -0.67 33.83 16.19
CA ASP A 98 -0.41 33.65 14.75
C ASP A 98 0.85 32.77 14.51
N ASP A 99 1.71 32.55 15.52
CA ASP A 99 2.88 31.68 15.46
C ASP A 99 2.53 30.20 15.59
N PHE A 100 1.26 29.88 15.87
CA PHE A 100 0.77 28.53 16.13
C PHE A 100 -0.06 27.93 14.99
N PRO A 101 -0.13 26.60 14.89
CA PRO A 101 0.48 25.58 15.78
C PRO A 101 1.98 25.40 15.50
N VAL A 102 2.78 25.31 16.57
CA VAL A 102 4.24 25.09 16.45
C VAL A 102 4.54 23.62 16.16
N PRO A 103 5.43 23.31 15.21
CA PRO A 103 5.83 21.95 14.91
C PRO A 103 6.89 21.44 15.91
N VAL A 104 6.74 20.19 16.32
CA VAL A 104 7.69 19.48 17.18
C VAL A 104 7.97 18.13 16.54
N PRO A 105 9.21 17.85 16.11
CA PRO A 105 9.56 16.59 15.47
C PRO A 105 9.83 15.50 16.52
N ILE A 106 9.34 14.29 16.26
CA ILE A 106 9.66 13.06 16.98
C ILE A 106 10.56 12.23 16.08
N SER A 107 11.74 11.83 16.60
CA SER A 107 12.69 11.00 15.85
C SER A 107 12.08 9.64 15.48
N PRO A 108 12.33 9.11 14.28
CA PRO A 108 11.85 7.79 13.87
C PRO A 108 12.36 6.66 14.80
N ASP A 109 13.51 6.81 15.43
CA ASP A 109 14.05 5.82 16.39
C ASP A 109 13.16 5.62 17.62
N LEU A 110 12.31 6.59 17.91
CA LEU A 110 11.33 6.55 19.00
C LEU A 110 10.00 5.92 18.57
N LEU A 111 9.72 5.86 17.27
CA LEU A 111 8.48 5.33 16.69
C LEU A 111 8.53 3.79 16.63
N ARG A 112 8.48 3.16 17.80
CA ARG A 112 8.44 1.71 17.94
C ARG A 112 7.00 1.23 17.83
N GLU A 113 6.82 -0.02 17.42
CA GLU A 113 5.50 -0.67 17.40
C GLU A 113 4.82 -0.62 18.76
N GLY A 114 3.50 -0.35 18.77
CA GLY A 114 2.68 -0.27 19.97
C GLY A 114 1.59 0.80 19.92
N GLU A 115 0.77 0.82 20.95
CA GLU A 115 -0.26 1.83 21.17
C GLU A 115 0.25 2.91 22.11
N TYR A 116 0.10 4.14 21.74
CA TYR A 116 0.59 5.30 22.48
C TYR A 116 -0.53 6.31 22.73
N GLU A 117 -0.47 6.94 23.88
CA GLU A 117 -1.16 8.19 24.16
C GLU A 117 -0.14 9.32 24.23
N LEU A 118 -0.31 10.35 23.41
CA LEU A 118 0.56 11.53 23.39
C LEU A 118 -0.17 12.72 23.99
N ARG A 119 0.51 13.45 24.88
CA ARG A 119 0.04 14.73 25.39
C ARG A 119 1.20 15.69 25.55
N TYR A 120 0.92 16.97 25.77
CA TYR A 120 1.92 17.92 26.16
C TYR A 120 1.49 18.67 27.42
N ARG A 121 2.50 19.14 28.16
CA ARG A 121 2.35 20.06 29.29
C ARG A 121 3.18 21.30 29.00
N VAL A 122 2.74 22.45 29.54
CA VAL A 122 3.47 23.70 29.42
C VAL A 122 3.85 24.20 30.82
N LEU A 123 5.16 24.35 31.05
CA LEU A 123 5.68 25.07 32.20
C LEU A 123 5.79 26.53 31.82
N LEU A 124 4.92 27.35 32.37
CA LEU A 124 4.84 28.77 32.04
C LEU A 124 6.02 29.53 32.64
N TRP A 125 6.44 30.60 31.98
CA TRP A 125 7.48 31.54 32.44
C TRP A 125 7.20 32.09 33.85
N THR A 126 5.95 32.14 34.27
CA THR A 126 5.55 32.58 35.62
C THR A 126 5.95 31.55 36.69
N GLY A 127 6.34 30.35 36.35
CA GLY A 127 6.65 29.26 37.24
C GLY A 127 5.47 28.70 38.05
N ALA A 128 4.26 29.25 37.87
CA ALA A 128 3.14 28.97 38.76
C ALA A 128 2.09 28.00 38.23
N ALA A 129 2.04 27.72 36.92
CA ALA A 129 0.98 26.90 36.34
C ALA A 129 1.53 25.91 35.33
N GLU A 130 1.09 24.71 35.44
CA GLU A 130 1.26 23.63 34.49
C GLU A 130 -0.07 23.32 33.83
N GLU A 131 -0.14 23.47 32.51
CA GLU A 131 -1.33 23.10 31.74
C GLU A 131 -1.06 21.80 31.00
N ALA A 132 -1.96 20.83 31.13
CA ALA A 132 -1.89 19.57 30.39
C ALA A 132 -2.92 19.56 29.26
N SER A 133 -2.56 18.98 28.13
CA SER A 133 -3.52 18.69 27.05
C SER A 133 -4.24 17.38 27.30
N SER A 134 -5.42 17.21 26.68
CA SER A 134 -6.03 15.90 26.53
C SER A 134 -5.08 14.99 25.71
N PRO A 135 -4.98 13.70 26.09
CA PRO A 135 -4.19 12.74 25.31
C PRO A 135 -4.71 12.55 23.89
N ARG A 136 -3.80 12.23 22.97
CA ARG A 136 -4.08 11.84 21.60
C ARG A 136 -3.54 10.43 21.36
N LYS A 137 -4.37 9.54 20.86
CA LYS A 137 -3.94 8.19 20.49
C LYS A 137 -3.06 8.21 19.26
N LEU A 138 -2.07 7.32 19.25
CA LEU A 138 -1.19 7.02 18.13
C LEU A 138 -0.86 5.54 18.17
N THR A 139 -1.29 4.80 17.15
CA THR A 139 -0.97 3.39 16.97
C THR A 139 0.11 3.28 15.90
N ILE A 140 1.17 2.54 16.19
CA ILE A 140 2.26 2.22 15.27
C ILE A 140 2.28 0.72 15.12
N ASP A 141 1.85 0.24 13.96
CA ASP A 141 1.86 -1.16 13.60
C ASP A 141 2.92 -1.40 12.53
N LYS A 142 3.95 -2.19 12.86
CA LYS A 142 5.05 -2.57 11.96
C LYS A 142 4.99 -4.03 11.56
N THR A 143 4.02 -4.77 12.09
CA THR A 143 3.87 -6.20 11.86
C THR A 143 3.03 -6.45 10.61
N PRO A 144 3.62 -6.98 9.53
CA PRO A 144 2.86 -7.30 8.33
C PRO A 144 1.91 -8.49 8.55
N PRO A 145 0.92 -8.70 7.67
CA PRO A 145 0.15 -9.94 7.64
C PRO A 145 1.09 -11.16 7.59
N TYR A 146 0.78 -12.21 8.35
CA TYR A 146 1.65 -13.37 8.59
C TYR A 146 2.94 -13.08 9.40
N GLY A 147 3.23 -11.86 9.81
CA GLY A 147 4.44 -11.52 10.56
C GLY A 147 5.71 -11.88 9.79
N THR A 148 6.50 -12.79 10.33
CA THR A 148 7.72 -13.32 9.68
C THR A 148 7.50 -14.56 8.82
N ASP A 149 6.31 -15.16 8.86
CA ASP A 149 5.96 -16.36 8.12
C ASP A 149 5.64 -16.04 6.65
N TYR A 150 5.63 -17.08 5.83
CA TYR A 150 5.15 -16.97 4.45
C TYR A 150 3.64 -17.19 4.41
N PRO A 151 2.87 -16.37 3.68
CA PRO A 151 1.50 -16.72 3.37
C PRO A 151 1.42 -18.06 2.64
N THR A 152 0.38 -18.82 2.91
CA THR A 152 0.14 -20.10 2.24
C THR A 152 -0.09 -19.89 0.74
N GLU A 153 0.23 -20.87 -0.09
CA GLU A 153 -0.02 -20.81 -1.54
C GLU A 153 -1.50 -20.58 -1.88
N LEU A 154 -1.78 -19.94 -3.02
CA LEU A 154 -3.14 -19.84 -3.54
C LEU A 154 -3.72 -21.22 -3.84
N ILE A 155 -4.96 -21.44 -3.48
CA ILE A 155 -5.72 -22.62 -3.91
C ILE A 155 -6.15 -22.39 -5.35
N THR A 156 -5.66 -23.22 -6.26
CA THR A 156 -5.89 -23.12 -7.70
C THR A 156 -6.70 -24.30 -8.21
N PRO A 157 -7.39 -24.18 -9.36
CA PRO A 157 -8.00 -25.32 -10.03
C PRO A 157 -6.98 -26.42 -10.32
N VAL A 158 -7.44 -27.68 -10.31
CA VAL A 158 -6.60 -28.85 -10.61
C VAL A 158 -6.53 -29.07 -12.11
N GLY A 159 -5.34 -29.32 -12.64
CA GLY A 159 -5.10 -29.64 -14.05
C GLY A 159 -4.55 -28.46 -14.85
N PRO A 160 -4.21 -28.68 -16.13
CA PRO A 160 -3.67 -27.66 -16.98
C PRO A 160 -4.73 -26.65 -17.41
N ILE A 161 -4.33 -25.42 -17.63
CA ILE A 161 -5.15 -24.37 -18.25
C ILE A 161 -5.06 -24.55 -19.76
N THR A 162 -6.16 -24.92 -20.37
CA THR A 162 -6.31 -25.17 -21.80
C THR A 162 -7.34 -24.20 -22.41
N ASP A 163 -7.45 -24.17 -23.75
CA ASP A 163 -8.52 -23.43 -24.42
C ASP A 163 -9.90 -23.90 -23.96
N ASP A 164 -10.10 -25.19 -23.74
CA ASP A 164 -11.34 -25.73 -23.20
C ASP A 164 -11.63 -25.21 -21.79
N PHE A 165 -10.60 -25.14 -20.92
CA PHE A 165 -10.73 -24.55 -19.60
C PHE A 165 -11.14 -23.07 -19.70
N LEU A 166 -10.48 -22.29 -20.53
CA LEU A 166 -10.79 -20.86 -20.69
C LEU A 166 -12.17 -20.64 -21.30
N SER A 167 -12.59 -21.49 -22.25
CA SER A 167 -13.94 -21.42 -22.84
C SER A 167 -15.06 -21.64 -21.81
N GLN A 168 -14.78 -22.49 -20.81
CA GLN A 168 -15.71 -22.76 -19.70
C GLN A 168 -15.60 -21.71 -18.58
N ASN A 169 -14.49 -20.97 -18.54
CA ASN A 169 -14.18 -19.93 -17.55
C ASN A 169 -13.81 -18.61 -18.22
N PRO A 170 -14.76 -17.93 -18.88
CA PRO A 170 -14.47 -16.76 -19.72
C PRO A 170 -13.98 -15.54 -18.95
N THR A 171 -14.08 -15.55 -17.62
CA THR A 171 -13.46 -14.51 -16.77
C THR A 171 -11.99 -14.80 -16.46
N GLY A 172 -11.52 -16.02 -16.69
CA GLY A 172 -10.19 -16.50 -16.37
C GLY A 172 -10.16 -17.53 -15.27
N MET A 173 -8.99 -17.77 -14.69
CA MET A 173 -8.76 -18.73 -13.60
C MET A 173 -9.09 -18.12 -12.25
N VAL A 174 -10.07 -18.69 -11.55
CA VAL A 174 -10.42 -18.31 -10.18
C VAL A 174 -9.55 -19.07 -9.19
N CYS A 175 -8.86 -18.34 -8.35
CA CYS A 175 -8.06 -18.86 -7.23
C CYS A 175 -8.69 -18.44 -5.91
N GLU A 176 -8.36 -19.12 -4.81
CA GLU A 176 -8.81 -18.75 -3.48
C GLU A 176 -7.60 -18.47 -2.57
N ILE A 177 -7.66 -17.34 -1.84
CA ILE A 177 -6.71 -17.02 -0.78
C ILE A 177 -7.07 -17.91 0.43
N PRO A 178 -6.13 -18.72 0.95
CA PRO A 178 -6.38 -19.55 2.12
C PRO A 178 -6.84 -18.74 3.33
N ASP A 179 -7.59 -19.38 4.20
CA ASP A 179 -8.01 -18.76 5.47
C ASP A 179 -6.82 -18.57 6.42
N TYR A 180 -6.76 -17.40 7.06
CA TYR A 180 -5.72 -17.08 8.05
C TYR A 180 -6.32 -16.30 9.25
N PRO A 181 -7.31 -16.88 9.93
CA PRO A 181 -8.17 -16.17 10.90
C PRO A 181 -7.40 -15.48 12.03
N ASP A 182 -6.29 -16.05 12.46
CA ASP A 182 -5.45 -15.48 13.54
C ASP A 182 -4.59 -14.29 13.09
N LYS A 183 -4.59 -13.98 11.79
CA LYS A 183 -3.68 -13.02 11.17
C LYS A 183 -4.41 -12.02 10.25
N GLN A 184 -5.70 -12.18 10.07
CA GLN A 184 -6.51 -11.34 9.19
C GLN A 184 -7.02 -10.09 9.91
N ASP A 185 -6.71 -8.92 9.36
CA ASP A 185 -7.35 -7.67 9.72
C ASP A 185 -8.43 -7.31 8.67
N PRO A 186 -9.61 -6.80 9.07
CA PRO A 186 -10.66 -6.37 8.13
C PRO A 186 -10.22 -5.32 7.10
N GLY A 187 -9.08 -4.67 7.31
CA GLY A 187 -8.52 -3.68 6.38
C GLY A 187 -7.45 -4.21 5.44
N ASP A 188 -7.12 -5.51 5.50
CA ASP A 188 -6.10 -6.11 4.65
C ASP A 188 -6.47 -6.04 3.17
N VAL A 189 -5.46 -5.81 2.34
CA VAL A 189 -5.58 -5.78 0.88
C VAL A 189 -4.60 -6.76 0.24
N VAL A 190 -4.84 -7.14 -1.01
CA VAL A 190 -4.04 -8.14 -1.73
C VAL A 190 -3.56 -7.63 -3.06
N ALA A 191 -2.32 -7.96 -3.41
CA ALA A 191 -1.77 -7.90 -4.76
C ALA A 191 -1.52 -9.32 -5.26
N VAL A 192 -2.07 -9.68 -6.42
CA VAL A 192 -1.92 -11.00 -7.05
C VAL A 192 -1.00 -10.86 -8.25
N PHE A 193 -0.14 -11.85 -8.46
CA PHE A 193 0.84 -11.86 -9.53
C PHE A 193 0.75 -13.19 -10.31
N TRP A 194 0.98 -13.10 -11.61
CA TRP A 194 1.10 -14.23 -12.52
C TRP A 194 2.49 -14.23 -13.10
N VAL A 195 3.32 -15.18 -12.72
CA VAL A 195 4.74 -15.20 -13.06
C VAL A 195 5.13 -16.52 -13.71
N LYS A 196 6.04 -16.45 -14.67
CA LYS A 196 6.57 -17.63 -15.37
C LYS A 196 7.62 -18.26 -14.47
N ASN A 197 7.35 -19.41 -13.93
CA ASN A 197 8.16 -20.34 -13.10
C ASN A 197 9.50 -19.81 -12.46
N GLU A 198 9.63 -18.52 -12.31
CA GLU A 198 10.74 -17.86 -11.62
C GLU A 198 10.18 -16.74 -10.77
N ILE A 199 10.37 -16.82 -9.47
CA ILE A 199 9.98 -15.75 -8.55
C ILE A 199 11.18 -14.87 -8.31
N PRO A 200 11.10 -13.56 -8.60
CA PRO A 200 12.14 -12.62 -8.19
C PRO A 200 12.26 -12.56 -6.67
N GLU A 201 13.44 -12.23 -6.18
CA GLU A 201 13.71 -12.10 -4.74
C GLU A 201 12.84 -11.00 -4.09
N ASP A 202 12.52 -9.95 -4.85
CA ASP A 202 11.68 -8.84 -4.41
C ASP A 202 10.40 -8.76 -5.26
N PHE A 203 9.24 -8.71 -4.59
CA PHE A 203 7.96 -8.51 -5.26
C PHE A 203 7.80 -7.10 -5.85
N ALA A 204 8.63 -6.13 -5.44
CA ALA A 204 8.63 -4.77 -6.02
C ALA A 204 8.90 -4.77 -7.52
N ASP A 205 9.62 -5.80 -8.02
CA ASP A 205 9.89 -5.99 -9.45
C ASP A 205 8.69 -6.60 -10.20
N LEU A 206 7.69 -7.08 -9.48
CA LEU A 206 6.50 -7.70 -10.06
C LEU A 206 5.40 -6.68 -10.31
N LYS A 207 4.73 -6.81 -11.44
CA LYS A 207 3.53 -6.04 -11.75
C LYS A 207 2.29 -6.81 -11.29
N PRO A 208 1.51 -6.30 -10.31
CA PRO A 208 0.31 -6.98 -9.86
C PRO A 208 -0.77 -6.96 -10.95
N ILE A 209 -1.53 -8.04 -11.01
CA ILE A 209 -2.73 -8.13 -11.83
C ILE A 209 -3.78 -7.18 -11.23
N ASP A 210 -4.28 -6.23 -12.02
CA ASP A 210 -5.31 -5.27 -11.59
C ASP A 210 -4.95 -4.42 -10.34
N GLY A 211 -3.67 -4.34 -9.94
CA GLY A 211 -3.19 -3.56 -8.80
C GLY A 211 -3.48 -4.20 -7.43
N VAL A 212 -3.44 -3.37 -6.38
CA VAL A 212 -3.73 -3.79 -5.00
C VAL A 212 -5.22 -3.56 -4.72
N LYS A 213 -5.92 -4.57 -4.18
CA LYS A 213 -7.37 -4.56 -3.97
C LYS A 213 -7.74 -5.07 -2.58
N PRO A 214 -8.87 -4.64 -2.02
CA PRO A 214 -9.44 -5.28 -0.82
C PRO A 214 -9.60 -6.78 -1.06
N ILE A 215 -9.35 -7.59 -0.02
CA ILE A 215 -9.59 -9.02 -0.07
C ILE A 215 -11.10 -9.25 -0.16
N PRO A 216 -11.60 -9.95 -1.22
CA PRO A 216 -13.02 -10.26 -1.32
C PRO A 216 -13.51 -11.09 -0.13
N SER A 217 -14.76 -10.92 0.27
CA SER A 217 -15.35 -11.67 1.39
C SER A 217 -15.36 -13.19 1.19
N ASP A 218 -15.43 -13.63 -0.07
CA ASP A 218 -15.32 -15.03 -0.46
C ASP A 218 -13.86 -15.48 -0.73
N ARG A 219 -12.89 -14.58 -0.51
CA ARG A 219 -11.46 -14.76 -0.73
C ARG A 219 -11.07 -15.22 -2.14
N LYS A 220 -11.96 -15.04 -3.13
CA LYS A 220 -11.68 -15.41 -4.51
C LYS A 220 -11.03 -14.28 -5.27
N VAL A 221 -9.97 -14.60 -5.96
CA VAL A 221 -9.24 -13.73 -6.86
C VAL A 221 -9.17 -14.37 -8.24
N THR A 222 -9.22 -13.56 -9.29
CA THR A 222 -9.24 -14.08 -10.65
C THR A 222 -7.99 -13.63 -11.39
N ILE A 223 -7.33 -14.58 -12.05
CA ILE A 223 -6.31 -14.30 -13.05
C ILE A 223 -7.05 -14.23 -14.38
N PRO A 224 -7.17 -13.03 -15.00
CA PRO A 224 -8.00 -12.84 -16.19
C PRO A 224 -7.52 -13.69 -17.38
N GLU A 225 -8.47 -14.13 -18.20
CA GLU A 225 -8.20 -14.91 -19.42
C GLU A 225 -7.16 -14.25 -20.32
N ASN A 226 -7.30 -12.95 -20.55
CA ASN A 226 -6.38 -12.20 -21.41
C ASN A 226 -4.94 -12.17 -20.84
N VAL A 227 -4.76 -12.20 -19.51
CA VAL A 227 -3.43 -12.27 -18.87
C VAL A 227 -2.81 -13.64 -19.13
N ILE A 228 -3.60 -14.70 -19.00
CA ILE A 228 -3.14 -16.08 -19.26
C ILE A 228 -2.78 -16.24 -20.74
N GLN A 229 -3.66 -15.82 -21.65
CA GLN A 229 -3.42 -15.89 -23.10
C GLN A 229 -2.18 -15.09 -23.53
N GLN A 230 -1.97 -13.89 -22.99
CA GLN A 230 -0.80 -13.08 -23.30
C GLN A 230 0.51 -13.70 -22.79
N ALA A 231 0.45 -14.42 -21.67
CA ALA A 231 1.61 -15.11 -21.14
C ALA A 231 2.01 -16.34 -21.98
N GLY A 232 1.05 -16.94 -22.72
CA GLY A 232 1.25 -18.10 -23.60
C GLY A 232 1.49 -19.40 -22.84
N ASP A 233 1.96 -20.41 -23.55
CA ASP A 233 2.23 -21.73 -23.00
C ASP A 233 3.40 -21.75 -22.05
N GLY A 234 3.37 -22.66 -21.09
CA GLY A 234 4.46 -22.92 -20.14
C GLY A 234 3.97 -23.20 -18.73
N ASP A 235 4.93 -23.19 -17.81
CA ASP A 235 4.70 -23.39 -16.39
C ASP A 235 4.66 -22.03 -15.68
N PHE A 236 3.63 -21.80 -14.90
CA PHE A 236 3.39 -20.55 -14.22
C PHE A 236 3.12 -20.73 -12.74
N LEU A 237 3.29 -19.65 -11.99
CA LEU A 237 3.00 -19.55 -10.58
C LEU A 237 2.01 -18.41 -10.35
N ALA A 238 0.97 -18.69 -9.57
CA ALA A 238 0.05 -17.70 -9.06
C ALA A 238 0.46 -17.36 -7.62
N VAL A 239 1.00 -16.18 -7.39
CA VAL A 239 1.45 -15.76 -6.06
C VAL A 239 0.78 -14.46 -5.64
N TYR A 240 0.80 -14.18 -4.35
CA TYR A 240 0.21 -12.96 -3.82
C TYR A 240 1.03 -12.37 -2.66
N VAL A 241 0.80 -11.09 -2.41
CA VAL A 241 1.30 -10.35 -1.25
C VAL A 241 0.09 -9.69 -0.59
N LEU A 242 0.01 -9.82 0.72
CA LEU A 242 -0.97 -9.11 1.54
C LEU A 242 -0.36 -7.83 2.07
N PHE A 243 -1.19 -6.82 2.26
CA PHE A 243 -0.81 -5.60 2.96
C PHE A 243 -1.85 -5.33 4.04
N ASP A 244 -1.39 -4.98 5.22
CA ASP A 244 -2.27 -4.53 6.29
C ASP A 244 -2.82 -3.11 6.04
N ARG A 245 -3.62 -2.60 6.96
CA ARG A 245 -4.18 -1.25 6.88
C ARG A 245 -3.13 -0.14 6.87
N THR A 246 -1.96 -0.38 7.45
CA THR A 246 -0.86 0.60 7.46
C THR A 246 -0.08 0.58 6.15
N GLY A 247 -0.16 -0.50 5.39
CA GLY A 247 0.58 -0.77 4.17
C GLY A 247 1.84 -1.62 4.39
N ASN A 248 1.98 -2.33 5.53
CA ASN A 248 3.08 -3.29 5.71
C ASN A 248 2.83 -4.50 4.80
N PRO A 249 3.79 -4.86 3.92
CA PRO A 249 3.65 -6.01 3.05
C PRO A 249 4.01 -7.32 3.78
N SER A 250 3.24 -8.38 3.54
CA SER A 250 3.68 -9.74 3.84
C SER A 250 4.86 -10.15 2.95
N ARG A 251 5.44 -11.30 3.22
CA ARG A 251 6.26 -11.99 2.23
C ARG A 251 5.40 -12.45 1.06
N ILE A 252 6.03 -12.78 -0.08
CA ILE A 252 5.36 -13.47 -1.20
C ILE A 252 4.82 -14.80 -0.69
N SER A 253 3.62 -15.19 -1.12
CA SER A 253 3.01 -16.48 -0.77
C SER A 253 3.86 -17.67 -1.19
N GLY A 254 3.56 -18.84 -0.62
CA GLY A 254 4.02 -20.13 -1.15
C GLY A 254 3.65 -20.29 -2.64
N ILE A 255 4.31 -21.25 -3.27
CA ILE A 255 4.16 -21.54 -4.70
C ILE A 255 3.49 -22.89 -4.89
N GLN A 256 2.74 -23.00 -5.98
CA GLN A 256 2.13 -24.28 -6.39
C GLN A 256 3.22 -25.29 -6.77
N THR A 257 3.06 -26.52 -6.28
CA THR A 257 3.93 -27.66 -6.63
C THR A 257 3.07 -28.86 -6.99
N PRO A 258 3.02 -29.27 -8.28
CA PRO A 258 3.73 -28.69 -9.43
C PRO A 258 3.21 -27.30 -9.83
N PRO A 259 3.98 -26.53 -10.63
CA PRO A 259 3.52 -25.28 -11.22
C PRO A 259 2.25 -25.46 -12.06
N ILE A 260 1.53 -24.37 -12.28
CA ILE A 260 0.32 -24.36 -13.11
C ILE A 260 0.73 -24.44 -14.57
N GLN A 261 0.41 -25.52 -15.24
CA GLN A 261 0.69 -25.70 -16.66
C GLN A 261 -0.36 -24.94 -17.49
N VAL A 262 0.10 -24.13 -18.41
CA VAL A 262 -0.72 -23.51 -19.47
C VAL A 262 -0.38 -24.19 -20.79
N ALA A 263 -1.38 -24.78 -21.44
CA ALA A 263 -1.27 -25.46 -22.70
C ALA A 263 -2.48 -25.04 -23.58
N LEU A 264 -2.33 -23.86 -24.19
CA LEU A 264 -3.29 -23.34 -25.13
C LEU A 264 -3.11 -24.08 -26.46
N GLY A 265 -4.19 -24.32 -27.17
CA GLY A 265 -4.13 -25.02 -28.44
C GLY A 265 -3.19 -24.33 -29.42
N PRO A 266 -2.69 -25.05 -30.40
CA PRO A 266 -1.86 -24.44 -31.41
C PRO A 266 -2.63 -23.28 -32.04
N LEU A 267 -1.95 -22.15 -32.19
CA LEU A 267 -2.46 -21.06 -33.03
C LEU A 267 -2.98 -21.69 -34.32
N PRO A 268 -4.12 -21.25 -34.86
CA PRO A 268 -4.70 -21.85 -36.08
C PRO A 268 -3.57 -22.04 -37.09
N ILE A 269 -3.30 -23.30 -37.42
CA ILE A 269 -2.26 -23.63 -38.40
C ILE A 269 -2.77 -22.97 -39.69
N VAL A 270 -2.16 -21.83 -40.02
CA VAL A 270 -2.30 -21.31 -41.38
C VAL A 270 -1.70 -22.39 -42.29
N PRO A 271 -2.51 -23.09 -43.10
CA PRO A 271 -1.95 -24.15 -43.92
C PRO A 271 -0.82 -23.53 -44.75
N LEU A 272 0.39 -24.04 -44.54
CA LEU A 272 1.49 -23.63 -45.38
C LEU A 272 1.11 -23.92 -46.85
N ALA A 273 1.41 -22.98 -47.74
CA ALA A 273 1.25 -23.21 -49.14
C ALA A 273 1.99 -24.51 -49.53
N GLY A 274 1.33 -25.41 -50.18
CA GLY A 274 1.97 -26.67 -50.61
C GLY A 274 3.22 -26.39 -51.44
N PRO A 275 4.26 -27.22 -51.31
CA PRO A 275 5.46 -27.05 -52.10
C PRO A 275 5.13 -27.09 -53.58
N THR A 276 5.70 -26.19 -54.35
CA THR A 276 5.50 -26.16 -55.81
C THR A 276 6.71 -26.74 -56.53
N VAL A 277 6.45 -27.42 -57.62
CA VAL A 277 7.49 -27.95 -58.49
C VAL A 277 7.39 -27.20 -59.82
N PRO A 278 8.25 -26.19 -60.07
CA PRO A 278 8.10 -25.30 -61.23
C PRO A 278 8.17 -26.00 -62.58
N LEU A 279 8.76 -27.18 -62.64
CA LEU A 279 8.86 -27.99 -63.86
C LEU A 279 7.74 -29.00 -64.01
N ALA A 280 6.76 -29.07 -63.08
CA ALA A 280 5.62 -29.94 -63.19
C ALA A 280 4.55 -29.34 -64.12
N THR A 281 3.96 -30.15 -64.95
CA THR A 281 2.77 -29.80 -65.68
C THR A 281 1.55 -29.58 -64.73
N PRO A 282 0.44 -28.97 -65.14
CA PRO A 282 -0.72 -28.77 -64.31
C PRO A 282 -1.30 -30.07 -63.70
N ASP A 283 -1.04 -31.21 -64.29
CA ASP A 283 -1.39 -32.55 -63.81
C ASP A 283 -0.35 -33.18 -62.90
N GLY A 284 0.72 -32.42 -62.52
CA GLY A 284 1.72 -32.87 -61.58
C GLY A 284 2.81 -33.78 -62.17
N LEU A 285 2.88 -33.89 -63.51
CA LEU A 285 3.92 -34.70 -64.21
C LEU A 285 5.14 -33.88 -64.54
N ILE A 286 6.34 -34.50 -64.46
CA ILE A 286 7.62 -33.91 -64.85
C ILE A 286 8.19 -34.73 -66.01
N ASP A 287 8.61 -34.05 -67.11
CA ASP A 287 9.26 -34.71 -68.22
C ASP A 287 10.57 -35.38 -67.78
N ARG A 288 10.86 -36.56 -68.38
CA ARG A 288 12.05 -37.34 -68.04
C ARG A 288 13.36 -36.58 -68.30
N ARG A 289 13.35 -35.64 -69.25
CA ARG A 289 14.54 -34.77 -69.53
C ARG A 289 14.72 -33.78 -68.41
N ASP A 290 13.67 -33.15 -67.93
CA ASP A 290 13.69 -32.17 -66.86
C ASP A 290 14.04 -32.83 -65.51
N ALA A 291 13.60 -34.05 -65.30
CA ALA A 291 13.95 -34.86 -64.12
C ALA A 291 15.43 -35.30 -64.06
N SER A 292 16.09 -35.41 -65.24
CA SER A 292 17.48 -35.87 -65.33
C SER A 292 18.53 -34.96 -64.73
N ALA A 293 18.22 -33.67 -64.58
CA ALA A 293 19.11 -32.65 -63.96
C ALA A 293 18.81 -32.38 -62.45
N GLY A 294 17.85 -33.15 -61.89
CA GLY A 294 17.31 -32.93 -60.54
C GLY A 294 16.11 -32.00 -60.54
N VAL A 295 15.12 -32.33 -59.73
CA VAL A 295 13.86 -31.59 -59.61
C VAL A 295 14.00 -30.55 -58.44
N ARG A 296 13.81 -29.28 -58.78
CA ARG A 296 13.73 -28.23 -57.73
C ARG A 296 12.33 -28.18 -57.14
N VAL A 297 12.24 -28.29 -55.87
CA VAL A 297 11.03 -28.05 -55.09
C VAL A 297 11.14 -26.67 -54.47
N HIS A 298 10.16 -25.83 -54.70
CA HIS A 298 10.09 -24.50 -54.09
C HIS A 298 9.14 -24.57 -52.86
N VAL A 299 9.69 -24.24 -51.70
CA VAL A 299 8.92 -24.10 -50.47
C VAL A 299 8.95 -22.60 -50.11
N GLU A 300 7.78 -22.02 -49.99
CA GLU A 300 7.69 -20.61 -49.56
C GLU A 300 8.23 -20.45 -48.13
N ASN A 301 8.84 -19.32 -47.85
CA ASN A 301 9.31 -18.99 -46.51
C ASN A 301 8.10 -18.77 -45.60
N TYR A 302 8.13 -19.34 -44.44
CA TYR A 302 7.13 -19.22 -43.36
C TYR A 302 7.68 -18.37 -42.19
#